data_d2819010dfa6785e07a942cca0d0e6dd
#
_entry.id   d2819010dfa6785e07a942cca0d0e6dd
#
_cell.length_a   1.000
_cell.length_b   1.000
_cell.length_c   1.000
_cell.angle_alpha   90.00
_cell.angle_beta   90.00
_cell.angle_gamma   90.00
#
_symmetry.space_group_name_H-M   'P 1'
#
loop_
_entity.id
_entity.type
_entity.pdbx_description
1 polymer ?
#
loop_
_entity_poly.entity_id
_entity_poly.type
_entity_poly.pdbx_seq_one_letter_code
_entity_poly.pdbx_strand_id
1 'polypeptide(L)'
;VELAEAVAPAKVGAGDTAKSSAPMEKKATPGKTKCEDVAAFLGLPLTQTVKAIAVMAESEGGSEFVLLLLRGDHDLNEIKAQKVVGEFRFARDEEIVEALGCKAGYIGAMGFSGKVVADRSVAVMDDMVCGANEEGFHLTGVNFGRDLPQPATVADIRNVVEGDPSPDGNGTLELCRGIEVGHIFQLRTKYAEA
;
A
#
# COMPACT_ATOMS: atom_id res chain seq x y z
N VAL A 1 11.37 -6.26 13.21
CA VAL A 1 10.88 -5.85 11.89
C VAL A 1 9.38 -5.54 11.92
N GLU A 2 8.56 -6.38 12.55
CA GLU A 2 7.09 -6.25 12.56
C GLU A 2 6.55 -4.95 13.16
N LEU A 3 7.28 -4.32 14.07
CA LEU A 3 6.86 -3.09 14.75
C LEU A 3 7.73 -1.87 14.38
N ALA A 4 8.75 -2.04 13.53
CA ALA A 4 9.59 -0.94 13.10
C ALA A 4 8.79 0.03 12.23
N GLU A 5 8.85 1.33 12.56
CA GLU A 5 8.14 2.38 11.84
C GLU A 5 8.79 2.63 10.48
N ALA A 6 7.98 2.62 9.41
CA ALA A 6 8.39 3.02 8.09
C ALA A 6 8.02 4.49 7.86
N VAL A 7 9.02 5.29 7.60
CA VAL A 7 8.86 6.73 7.32
C VAL A 7 8.68 6.92 5.81
N ALA A 8 7.81 7.85 5.42
CA ALA A 8 7.75 8.25 4.02
C ALA A 8 9.08 8.87 3.61
N PRO A 9 9.58 8.56 2.41
CA PRO A 9 10.72 9.30 1.88
C PRO A 9 10.36 10.79 1.86
N ALA A 10 11.29 11.63 2.28
CA ALA A 10 11.10 13.07 2.19
C ALA A 10 10.74 13.41 0.73
N LYS A 11 9.67 14.18 0.51
CA LYS A 11 9.45 14.77 -0.83
C LYS A 11 10.71 15.50 -1.19
N VAL A 12 11.40 15.04 -2.20
CA VAL A 12 12.55 15.77 -2.74
C VAL A 12 11.99 17.06 -3.30
N GLY A 13 12.20 18.17 -2.55
CA GLY A 13 11.84 19.50 -3.00
C GLY A 13 10.40 19.91 -2.73
N ALA A 14 10.10 20.36 -1.51
CA ALA A 14 8.97 21.25 -1.25
C ALA A 14 9.16 22.66 -1.90
N GLY A 15 10.03 22.79 -2.89
CA GLY A 15 10.41 24.05 -3.51
C GLY A 15 10.23 24.13 -5.02
N ASP A 16 10.01 23.03 -5.71
CA ASP A 16 9.81 23.04 -7.15
C ASP A 16 8.66 22.11 -7.54
N THR A 17 7.45 22.64 -7.44
CA THR A 17 6.28 22.06 -8.12
C THR A 17 6.38 22.37 -9.62
N ALA A 18 7.46 22.04 -10.26
CA ALA A 18 7.44 21.67 -11.66
C ALA A 18 6.77 20.30 -11.68
N LYS A 19 5.44 20.33 -11.61
CA LYS A 19 4.57 19.19 -11.82
C LYS A 19 4.96 18.54 -13.14
N SER A 20 5.81 17.54 -13.10
CA SER A 20 5.81 16.53 -14.14
C SER A 20 4.46 15.82 -14.02
N SER A 21 3.45 16.37 -14.60
CA SER A 21 2.18 15.70 -14.70
C SER A 21 2.12 15.06 -16.07
N ALA A 22 2.72 13.88 -16.18
CA ALA A 22 2.41 13.03 -17.32
C ALA A 22 0.88 12.87 -17.39
N PRO A 23 0.27 12.97 -18.57
CA PRO A 23 -1.16 12.72 -18.69
C PRO A 23 -1.48 11.30 -18.23
N MET A 24 -2.60 11.13 -17.54
CA MET A 24 -3.09 9.79 -17.23
C MET A 24 -3.41 9.07 -18.54
N GLU A 25 -2.83 7.90 -18.71
CA GLU A 25 -3.06 7.06 -19.89
C GLU A 25 -3.39 5.63 -19.48
N LYS A 26 -4.32 5.02 -20.21
CA LYS A 26 -4.64 3.60 -20.07
C LYS A 26 -3.76 2.78 -21.03
N LYS A 27 -2.99 1.86 -20.48
CA LYS A 27 -2.06 1.02 -21.24
C LYS A 27 -2.50 -0.44 -21.20
N ALA A 28 -2.46 -1.11 -22.36
CA ALA A 28 -2.69 -2.54 -22.43
C ALA A 28 -1.47 -3.28 -21.84
N THR A 29 -1.71 -4.15 -20.89
CA THR A 29 -0.70 -4.95 -20.17
C THR A 29 -1.20 -6.40 -20.01
N PRO A 30 -1.45 -7.10 -21.12
CA PRO A 30 -2.09 -8.41 -21.11
C PRO A 30 -1.24 -9.43 -20.31
N GLY A 31 -1.88 -10.14 -19.38
CA GLY A 31 -1.22 -11.16 -18.57
C GLY A 31 -0.22 -10.62 -17.53
N LYS A 32 -0.12 -9.30 -17.35
CA LYS A 32 0.77 -8.68 -16.35
C LYS A 32 -0.03 -8.35 -15.09
N THR A 33 0.14 -9.14 -14.05
CA THR A 33 -0.60 -9.01 -12.77
C THR A 33 0.29 -8.61 -11.60
N LYS A 34 1.61 -8.76 -11.74
CA LYS A 34 2.57 -8.37 -10.71
C LYS A 34 3.19 -7.02 -11.05
N CYS A 35 3.46 -6.20 -10.04
CA CYS A 35 4.07 -4.87 -10.23
C CYS A 35 5.40 -4.93 -10.98
N GLU A 36 6.22 -5.95 -10.71
CA GLU A 36 7.51 -6.16 -11.39
C GLU A 36 7.33 -6.38 -12.89
N ASP A 37 6.35 -7.22 -13.27
CA ASP A 37 6.04 -7.52 -14.68
C ASP A 37 5.46 -6.32 -15.40
N VAL A 38 4.60 -5.54 -14.72
CA VAL A 38 4.03 -4.30 -15.26
C VAL A 38 5.10 -3.25 -15.45
N ALA A 39 5.96 -3.02 -14.45
CA ALA A 39 7.06 -2.08 -14.50
C ALA A 39 8.02 -2.41 -15.66
N ALA A 40 8.46 -3.67 -15.75
CA ALA A 40 9.34 -4.14 -16.81
C ALA A 40 8.70 -3.99 -18.20
N PHE A 41 7.43 -4.34 -18.36
CA PHE A 41 6.69 -4.23 -19.62
C PHE A 41 6.53 -2.79 -20.09
N LEU A 42 6.30 -1.86 -19.17
CA LEU A 42 6.14 -0.44 -19.46
C LEU A 42 7.47 0.34 -19.52
N GLY A 43 8.58 -0.31 -19.14
CA GLY A 43 9.90 0.35 -19.07
C GLY A 43 9.99 1.41 -17.96
N LEU A 44 9.25 1.22 -16.87
CA LEU A 44 9.20 2.15 -15.74
C LEU A 44 9.82 1.51 -14.48
N PRO A 45 10.31 2.32 -13.54
CA PRO A 45 10.83 1.78 -12.28
C PRO A 45 9.70 1.16 -11.43
N LEU A 46 10.02 0.06 -10.73
CA LEU A 46 9.08 -0.60 -9.81
C LEU A 46 8.55 0.35 -8.74
N THR A 47 9.37 1.29 -8.29
CA THR A 47 9.02 2.32 -7.31
C THR A 47 7.94 3.30 -7.78
N GLN A 48 7.60 3.30 -9.08
CA GLN A 48 6.52 4.11 -9.64
C GLN A 48 5.18 3.34 -9.68
N THR A 49 5.20 2.04 -9.43
CA THR A 49 3.99 1.23 -9.40
C THR A 49 3.34 1.24 -8.02
N VAL A 50 2.01 1.12 -8.02
CA VAL A 50 1.19 0.99 -6.81
C VAL A 50 0.37 -0.29 -6.91
N LYS A 51 0.53 -1.16 -5.92
CA LYS A 51 -0.33 -2.34 -5.77
C LYS A 51 -1.50 -2.03 -4.84
N ALA A 52 -2.69 -2.41 -5.26
CA ALA A 52 -3.87 -2.40 -4.44
C ALA A 52 -4.11 -3.79 -3.85
N ILE A 53 -4.27 -3.87 -2.54
CA ILE A 53 -4.60 -5.09 -1.82
C ILE A 53 -6.01 -4.94 -1.28
N ALA A 54 -6.90 -5.83 -1.69
CA ALA A 54 -8.28 -5.83 -1.26
C ALA A 54 -8.46 -6.67 0.02
N VAL A 55 -9.07 -6.09 1.03
CA VAL A 55 -9.36 -6.74 2.30
C VAL A 55 -10.80 -6.53 2.72
N MET A 56 -11.33 -7.48 3.50
CA MET A 56 -12.59 -7.37 4.21
C MET A 56 -12.29 -7.08 5.68
N ALA A 57 -12.49 -5.83 6.09
CA ALA A 57 -12.29 -5.39 7.46
C ALA A 57 -13.57 -5.59 8.28
N GLU A 58 -13.44 -6.07 9.52
CA GLU A 58 -14.55 -6.20 10.43
C GLU A 58 -14.91 -4.85 11.04
N SER A 59 -16.20 -4.50 11.04
CA SER A 59 -16.74 -3.29 11.64
C SER A 59 -18.00 -3.61 12.43
N GLU A 60 -18.47 -2.69 13.27
CA GLU A 60 -19.70 -2.86 14.06
C GLU A 60 -20.95 -3.10 13.21
N GLY A 61 -20.92 -2.73 11.92
CA GLY A 61 -22.01 -2.92 10.96
C GLY A 61 -21.86 -4.15 10.04
N GLY A 62 -20.82 -4.95 10.21
CA GLY A 62 -20.49 -6.08 9.34
C GLY A 62 -19.11 -5.90 8.68
N SER A 63 -18.82 -6.72 7.67
CA SER A 63 -17.53 -6.61 6.94
C SER A 63 -17.58 -5.49 5.90
N GLU A 64 -16.54 -4.65 5.89
CA GLU A 64 -16.35 -3.56 4.93
C GLU A 64 -15.23 -3.91 3.94
N PHE A 65 -15.46 -3.68 2.65
CA PHE A 65 -14.42 -3.83 1.62
C PHE A 65 -13.49 -2.61 1.64
N VAL A 66 -12.19 -2.85 1.85
CA VAL A 66 -11.17 -1.80 1.96
C VAL A 66 -10.05 -2.07 0.96
N LEU A 67 -9.57 -1.02 0.31
CA LEU A 67 -8.35 -1.05 -0.50
C LEU A 67 -7.17 -0.50 0.28
N LEU A 68 -6.11 -1.31 0.40
CA LEU A 68 -4.82 -0.92 0.92
C LEU A 68 -3.87 -0.66 -0.25
N LEU A 69 -3.29 0.54 -0.33
CA LEU A 69 -2.39 0.93 -1.40
C LEU A 69 -0.95 0.94 -0.91
N LEU A 70 -0.10 0.16 -1.56
CA LEU A 70 1.33 0.10 -1.28
C LEU A 70 2.14 0.39 -2.55
N ARG A 71 3.33 0.94 -2.39
CA ARG A 71 4.30 1.04 -3.50
C ARG A 71 4.70 -0.37 -3.95
N GLY A 72 4.91 -0.57 -5.24
CA GLY A 72 5.08 -1.90 -5.83
C GLY A 72 6.22 -2.74 -5.25
N ASP A 73 7.27 -2.10 -4.78
CA ASP A 73 8.44 -2.73 -4.14
C ASP A 73 8.29 -2.99 -2.63
N HIS A 74 7.16 -2.62 -2.02
CA HIS A 74 6.92 -2.80 -0.59
C HIS A 74 5.93 -3.94 -0.32
N ASP A 75 6.06 -4.58 0.84
CA ASP A 75 5.16 -5.61 1.31
C ASP A 75 4.28 -5.14 2.46
N LEU A 76 3.04 -5.62 2.47
CA LEU A 76 2.08 -5.32 3.53
C LEU A 76 2.58 -5.86 4.87
N ASN A 77 2.45 -5.05 5.90
CA ASN A 77 2.55 -5.47 7.29
C ASN A 77 1.14 -5.60 7.86
N GLU A 78 0.68 -6.84 8.01
CA GLU A 78 -0.69 -7.13 8.46
C GLU A 78 -0.95 -6.58 9.87
N ILE A 79 0.04 -6.65 10.78
CA ILE A 79 -0.09 -6.14 12.16
C ILE A 79 -0.30 -4.62 12.17
N LYS A 80 0.43 -3.89 11.33
CA LYS A 80 0.25 -2.44 11.19
C LYS A 80 -1.08 -2.11 10.51
N ALA A 81 -1.46 -2.84 9.48
CA ALA A 81 -2.73 -2.67 8.78
C ALA A 81 -3.92 -2.90 9.72
N GLN A 82 -3.88 -3.95 10.57
CA GLN A 82 -4.91 -4.22 11.58
C GLN A 82 -5.10 -3.07 12.58
N LYS A 83 -4.04 -2.37 12.94
CA LYS A 83 -4.15 -1.17 13.80
C LYS A 83 -4.93 -0.02 13.16
N VAL A 84 -4.99 0.01 11.82
CA VAL A 84 -5.62 1.08 11.04
C VAL A 84 -7.05 0.74 10.62
N VAL A 85 -7.26 -0.51 10.18
CA VAL A 85 -8.56 -0.93 9.64
C VAL A 85 -9.33 -1.88 10.54
N GLY A 86 -8.76 -2.32 11.67
CA GLY A 86 -9.31 -3.37 12.52
C GLY A 86 -8.93 -4.77 12.03
N GLU A 87 -9.51 -5.78 12.65
CA GLU A 87 -9.35 -7.17 12.18
C GLU A 87 -9.82 -7.29 10.73
N PHE A 88 -9.05 -7.98 9.91
CA PHE A 88 -9.40 -8.17 8.51
C PHE A 88 -8.96 -9.53 7.97
N ARG A 89 -9.52 -9.92 6.86
CA ARG A 89 -9.04 -10.98 5.98
C ARG A 89 -8.85 -10.45 4.57
N PHE A 90 -8.04 -11.11 3.77
CA PHE A 90 -7.97 -10.80 2.35
C PHE A 90 -9.32 -11.07 1.67
N ALA A 91 -9.71 -10.19 0.76
CA ALA A 91 -10.93 -10.36 -0.02
C ALA A 91 -10.79 -11.55 -0.97
N ARG A 92 -11.88 -12.28 -1.17
CA ARG A 92 -11.95 -13.35 -2.15
C ARG A 92 -12.16 -12.79 -3.55
N ASP A 93 -11.86 -13.56 -4.57
CA ASP A 93 -11.97 -13.12 -5.97
C ASP A 93 -13.40 -12.65 -6.31
N GLU A 94 -14.43 -13.31 -5.78
CA GLU A 94 -15.83 -12.91 -6.01
C GLU A 94 -16.13 -11.54 -5.39
N GLU A 95 -15.62 -11.27 -4.20
CA GLU A 95 -15.80 -9.99 -3.50
C GLU A 95 -15.06 -8.86 -4.23
N ILE A 96 -13.88 -9.16 -4.78
CA ILE A 96 -13.12 -8.19 -5.60
C ILE A 96 -13.87 -7.86 -6.88
N VAL A 97 -14.39 -8.88 -7.58
CA VAL A 97 -15.18 -8.67 -8.81
C VAL A 97 -16.47 -7.91 -8.53
N GLU A 98 -17.14 -8.21 -7.42
CA GLU A 98 -18.36 -7.48 -7.01
C GLU A 98 -18.07 -6.00 -6.71
N ALA A 99 -16.96 -5.71 -6.01
CA ALA A 99 -16.63 -4.34 -5.60
C ALA A 99 -15.99 -3.50 -6.70
N LEU A 100 -15.20 -4.10 -7.60
CA LEU A 100 -14.34 -3.38 -8.55
C LEU A 100 -14.62 -3.75 -10.02
N GLY A 101 -15.42 -4.77 -10.29
CA GLY A 101 -15.76 -5.21 -11.65
C GLY A 101 -14.62 -5.96 -12.37
N CYS A 102 -13.52 -6.25 -11.70
CA CYS A 102 -12.39 -6.94 -12.32
C CYS A 102 -11.67 -7.87 -11.32
N LYS A 103 -10.84 -8.77 -11.85
CA LYS A 103 -10.07 -9.72 -11.05
C LYS A 103 -8.85 -9.07 -10.40
N ALA A 104 -8.34 -9.69 -9.34
CA ALA A 104 -7.06 -9.35 -8.73
C ALA A 104 -5.93 -9.28 -9.78
N GLY A 105 -4.96 -8.37 -9.54
CA GLY A 105 -3.85 -8.12 -10.46
C GLY A 105 -4.06 -6.92 -11.40
N TYR A 106 -5.31 -6.46 -11.57
CA TYR A 106 -5.66 -5.28 -12.37
C TYR A 106 -6.44 -4.24 -11.58
N ILE A 107 -6.59 -4.45 -10.28
CA ILE A 107 -7.38 -3.58 -9.40
C ILE A 107 -6.62 -2.32 -9.00
N GLY A 108 -7.36 -1.23 -8.82
CA GLY A 108 -6.86 0.07 -8.39
C GLY A 108 -7.95 0.89 -7.71
N ALA A 109 -7.57 2.05 -7.19
CA ALA A 109 -8.50 2.94 -6.50
C ALA A 109 -9.38 3.78 -7.47
N MET A 110 -9.12 3.74 -8.77
CA MET A 110 -9.88 4.51 -9.75
C MET A 110 -11.34 4.09 -9.77
N GLY A 111 -12.24 5.07 -9.57
CA GLY A 111 -13.69 4.83 -9.56
C GLY A 111 -14.22 4.08 -8.34
N PHE A 112 -13.36 3.70 -7.39
CA PHE A 112 -13.79 3.08 -6.14
C PHE A 112 -14.21 4.15 -5.13
N SER A 113 -15.42 4.01 -4.58
CA SER A 113 -16.00 4.96 -3.63
C SER A 113 -15.93 4.50 -2.16
N GLY A 114 -15.40 3.29 -1.91
CA GLY A 114 -15.24 2.75 -0.58
C GLY A 114 -13.99 3.27 0.13
N LYS A 115 -13.66 2.64 1.25
CA LYS A 115 -12.52 3.02 2.08
C LYS A 115 -11.19 2.68 1.42
N VAL A 116 -10.34 3.67 1.28
CA VAL A 116 -8.96 3.54 0.77
C VAL A 116 -7.99 3.98 1.85
N VAL A 117 -7.02 3.13 2.14
CA VAL A 117 -5.89 3.43 3.02
C VAL A 117 -4.63 3.41 2.18
N ALA A 118 -3.92 4.53 2.13
CA ALA A 118 -2.65 4.61 1.43
C ALA A 118 -1.47 4.53 2.40
N ASP A 119 -0.46 3.75 2.05
CA ASP A 119 0.81 3.82 2.75
C ASP A 119 1.42 5.22 2.63
N ARG A 120 2.18 5.65 3.63
CA ARG A 120 2.86 6.95 3.65
C ARG A 120 3.72 7.18 2.40
N SER A 121 4.36 6.11 1.89
CA SER A 121 5.18 6.19 0.68
C SER A 121 4.35 6.43 -0.58
N VAL A 122 3.14 5.89 -0.66
CA VAL A 122 2.22 6.08 -1.79
C VAL A 122 1.63 7.49 -1.79
N ALA A 123 1.31 8.03 -0.63
CA ALA A 123 0.71 9.35 -0.51
C ALA A 123 1.60 10.50 -1.04
N VAL A 124 2.89 10.26 -1.19
CA VAL A 124 3.87 11.25 -1.71
C VAL A 124 4.32 10.97 -3.13
N MET A 125 3.77 9.94 -3.79
CA MET A 125 4.11 9.58 -5.17
C MET A 125 3.43 10.51 -6.17
N ASP A 126 4.12 10.74 -7.28
CA ASP A 126 3.60 11.38 -8.48
C ASP A 126 3.67 10.41 -9.68
N ASP A 127 2.80 10.64 -10.68
CA ASP A 127 2.75 9.87 -11.95
C ASP A 127 2.72 8.35 -11.75
N MET A 128 1.90 7.89 -10.81
CA MET A 128 1.78 6.49 -10.41
C MET A 128 1.28 5.59 -11.55
N VAL A 129 1.69 4.33 -11.48
CA VAL A 129 1.13 3.24 -12.29
C VAL A 129 0.29 2.35 -11.38
N CYS A 130 -0.97 2.14 -11.70
CA CYS A 130 -1.88 1.30 -10.91
C CYS A 130 -2.84 0.51 -11.82
N GLY A 131 -3.56 -0.43 -11.24
CA GLY A 131 -4.60 -1.18 -11.94
C GLY A 131 -5.71 -0.26 -12.46
N ALA A 132 -6.26 -0.62 -13.63
CA ALA A 132 -7.32 0.14 -14.29
C ALA A 132 -8.73 -0.32 -13.95
N ASN A 133 -8.89 -1.29 -13.04
CA ASN A 133 -10.13 -2.03 -12.78
C ASN A 133 -10.72 -2.65 -14.06
N GLU A 134 -9.83 -3.05 -14.96
CA GLU A 134 -10.16 -3.73 -16.21
C GLU A 134 -9.08 -4.74 -16.54
N GLU A 135 -9.49 -5.98 -16.83
CA GLU A 135 -8.57 -7.08 -17.10
C GLU A 135 -7.67 -6.76 -18.30
N GLY A 136 -6.36 -6.90 -18.13
CA GLY A 136 -5.37 -6.63 -19.16
C GLY A 136 -4.95 -5.16 -19.29
N PHE A 137 -5.35 -4.28 -18.37
CA PHE A 137 -5.04 -2.85 -18.44
C PHE A 137 -4.51 -2.28 -17.13
N HIS A 138 -3.58 -1.34 -17.25
CA HIS A 138 -3.11 -0.48 -16.16
C HIS A 138 -3.20 0.99 -16.58
N LEU A 139 -3.25 1.87 -15.59
CA LEU A 139 -3.17 3.32 -15.74
C LEU A 139 -1.77 3.79 -15.42
N THR A 140 -1.25 4.70 -16.22
CA THR A 140 0.04 5.40 -16.01
C THR A 140 -0.21 6.88 -15.81
N GLY A 141 0.72 7.59 -15.16
CA GLY A 141 0.61 9.03 -14.95
C GLY A 141 -0.51 9.42 -13.97
N VAL A 142 -0.90 8.53 -13.06
CA VAL A 142 -1.99 8.78 -12.11
C VAL A 142 -1.49 9.62 -10.94
N ASN A 143 -2.25 10.65 -10.57
CA ASN A 143 -1.90 11.56 -9.47
C ASN A 143 -3.08 11.78 -8.53
N PHE A 144 -2.80 11.80 -7.24
CA PHE A 144 -3.77 12.23 -6.24
C PHE A 144 -4.11 13.73 -6.41
N GLY A 145 -5.37 14.07 -6.22
CA GLY A 145 -5.88 15.44 -6.36
C GLY A 145 -6.17 15.87 -7.78
N ARG A 146 -5.69 15.12 -8.79
CA ARG A 146 -6.03 15.32 -10.20
C ARG A 146 -6.95 14.21 -10.73
N ASP A 147 -6.51 12.96 -10.59
CA ASP A 147 -7.19 11.78 -11.15
C ASP A 147 -7.88 10.93 -10.07
N LEU A 148 -7.25 10.87 -8.91
CA LEU A 148 -7.78 10.22 -7.72
C LEU A 148 -8.02 11.25 -6.61
N PRO A 149 -9.05 11.09 -5.79
CA PRO A 149 -9.19 11.89 -4.58
C PRO A 149 -7.97 11.65 -3.67
N GLN A 150 -7.63 12.65 -2.86
CA GLN A 150 -6.62 12.45 -1.80
C GLN A 150 -7.10 11.32 -0.89
N PRO A 151 -6.23 10.38 -0.52
CA PRO A 151 -6.62 9.30 0.37
C PRO A 151 -7.05 9.86 1.73
N ALA A 152 -8.23 9.47 2.17
CA ALA A 152 -8.78 9.93 3.46
C ALA A 152 -7.94 9.42 4.65
N THR A 153 -7.29 8.28 4.48
CA THR A 153 -6.42 7.67 5.49
C THR A 153 -5.05 7.40 4.89
N VAL A 154 -4.02 8.00 5.51
CA VAL A 154 -2.61 7.73 5.21
C VAL A 154 -1.96 7.19 6.47
N ALA A 155 -1.36 6.01 6.37
CA ALA A 155 -0.77 5.33 7.52
C ALA A 155 0.48 4.53 7.12
N ASP A 156 1.27 4.15 8.12
CA ASP A 156 2.34 3.17 7.95
C ASP A 156 1.74 1.76 7.99
N ILE A 157 1.64 1.12 6.84
CA ILE A 157 1.06 -0.22 6.69
C ILE A 157 2.01 -1.22 6.00
N ARG A 158 3.28 -0.85 5.83
CA ARG A 158 4.28 -1.68 5.16
C ARG A 158 5.35 -2.23 6.10
N ASN A 159 6.03 -3.27 5.66
CA ASN A 159 7.28 -3.66 6.26
C ASN A 159 8.36 -2.62 5.95
N VAL A 160 9.27 -2.41 6.90
CA VAL A 160 10.50 -1.66 6.64
C VAL A 160 11.41 -2.48 5.72
N VAL A 161 12.17 -1.77 4.89
CA VAL A 161 13.20 -2.36 4.05
C VAL A 161 14.56 -1.79 4.42
N GLU A 162 15.62 -2.52 4.06
CA GLU A 162 16.98 -2.04 4.26
C GLU A 162 17.20 -0.73 3.52
N GLY A 163 17.81 0.24 4.18
CA GLY A 163 18.03 1.57 3.64
C GLY A 163 16.86 2.55 3.82
N ASP A 164 15.74 2.13 4.43
CA ASP A 164 14.68 3.07 4.81
C ASP A 164 15.24 4.16 5.75
N PRO A 165 14.75 5.40 5.67
CA PRO A 165 15.11 6.42 6.62
C PRO A 165 14.78 6.01 8.05
N SER A 166 15.67 6.31 8.98
CA SER A 166 15.40 6.10 10.40
C SER A 166 14.29 7.04 10.89
N PRO A 167 13.33 6.57 11.71
CA PRO A 167 12.26 7.41 12.26
C PRO A 167 12.75 8.58 13.12
N ASP A 168 13.96 8.48 13.69
CA ASP A 168 14.58 9.56 14.47
C ASP A 168 15.25 10.65 13.60
N GLY A 169 15.22 10.47 12.26
CA GLY A 169 15.82 11.39 11.29
C GLY A 169 17.34 11.24 11.14
N ASN A 170 17.96 10.28 11.80
CA ASN A 170 19.41 10.09 11.78
C ASN A 170 19.79 8.79 11.09
N GLY A 171 20.21 8.88 9.82
CA GLY A 171 20.67 7.74 9.04
C GLY A 171 19.57 6.87 8.46
N THR A 172 19.92 5.63 8.18
CA THR A 172 19.06 4.62 7.54
C THR A 172 18.99 3.34 8.35
N LEU A 173 17.91 2.58 8.14
CA LEU A 173 17.72 1.29 8.79
C LEU A 173 18.60 0.23 8.14
N GLU A 174 19.18 -0.63 8.99
CA GLU A 174 19.90 -1.83 8.59
C GLU A 174 19.17 -3.06 9.12
N LEU A 175 19.01 -4.09 8.30
CA LEU A 175 18.38 -5.35 8.68
C LEU A 175 19.40 -6.30 9.27
N CYS A 176 19.46 -6.38 10.60
CA CYS A 176 20.35 -7.29 11.32
C CYS A 176 19.61 -8.57 11.73
N ARG A 177 20.31 -9.70 11.65
CA ARG A 177 19.89 -10.97 12.25
C ARG A 177 20.54 -11.11 13.62
N GLY A 178 19.73 -11.40 14.63
CA GLY A 178 20.19 -11.68 15.98
C GLY A 178 19.74 -13.07 16.45
N ILE A 179 20.41 -13.62 17.46
CA ILE A 179 19.94 -14.80 18.18
C ILE A 179 19.15 -14.29 19.39
N GLU A 180 17.91 -14.74 19.53
CA GLU A 180 17.11 -14.42 20.72
C GLU A 180 17.71 -15.14 21.94
N VAL A 181 18.14 -14.37 22.92
CA VAL A 181 18.79 -14.89 24.15
C VAL A 181 17.76 -15.05 25.28
N GLY A 182 16.62 -14.40 25.18
CA GLY A 182 15.55 -14.48 26.14
C GLY A 182 14.31 -13.73 25.67
N HIS A 183 13.15 -14.16 26.17
CA HIS A 183 11.86 -13.55 25.89
C HIS A 183 11.15 -13.25 27.20
N ILE A 184 10.62 -12.03 27.33
CA ILE A 184 9.84 -11.60 28.51
C ILE A 184 8.41 -11.36 28.06
N PHE A 185 7.47 -12.08 28.70
CA PHE A 185 6.05 -11.88 28.47
C PHE A 185 5.46 -11.01 29.58
N GLN A 186 4.73 -9.98 29.18
CA GLN A 186 3.95 -9.20 30.12
C GLN A 186 2.56 -9.85 30.27
N LEU A 187 2.36 -10.60 31.34
CA LEU A 187 1.13 -11.38 31.58
C LEU A 187 -0.07 -10.51 32.01
N ARG A 188 0.18 -9.25 32.39
CA ARG A 188 -0.85 -8.31 32.93
C ARG A 188 -1.72 -9.00 33.98
N THR A 189 -3.05 -8.82 33.92
CA THR A 189 -4.03 -9.39 34.88
C THR A 189 -4.48 -10.80 34.51
N LYS A 190 -4.02 -11.38 33.39
CA LYS A 190 -4.55 -12.65 32.86
C LYS A 190 -4.56 -13.84 33.85
N TYR A 191 -3.70 -13.80 34.87
CA TYR A 191 -3.58 -14.83 35.91
C TYR A 191 -3.82 -14.28 37.33
N ALA A 192 -4.24 -13.00 37.47
CA ALA A 192 -4.46 -12.37 38.76
C ALA A 192 -5.95 -12.35 39.18
N GLU A 193 -6.84 -12.84 38.33
CA GLU A 193 -8.27 -12.92 38.54
C GLU A 193 -8.74 -14.36 38.89
N ALA A 194 -7.89 -15.11 39.61
CA ALA A 194 -8.26 -16.43 40.12
C ALA A 194 -8.64 -16.40 41.59
#